data_6bbc1df212c518dcce0835f1b11a3364
#
_entry.id   6bbc1df212c518dcce0835f1b11a3364
#
_cell.length_a   1.000
_cell.length_b   1.000
_cell.length_c   1.000
_cell.angle_alpha   90.00
_cell.angle_beta   90.00
_cell.angle_gamma   90.00
#
_symmetry.space_group_name_H-M   'P 1'
#
loop_
_entity.id
_entity.type
_entity.pdbx_description
1 polymer ?
#
loop_
_entity_poly.entity_id
_entity_poly.type
_entity_poly.pdbx_seq_one_letter_code
_entity_poly.pdbx_strand_id
1 'polypeptide(L)'
;MLDAVTQNAAGFIATPAPGNGGLSFSTRGFAGSNSVMTLYDGSRFYIGSGTLTFPYDTWSAQRIEVLRGPASVLYGEGAIGGVINVIPKKPQNTPYNEAEVSLDSNMTRRLSVDSTGPINPNVSYRINATGNMSNGWVDRDKTSNAAVSAAVRVQASENLAFTLSEDYADRSPSRYFGTPLINGAIQDALRFKNYNASDSAIRYQDSWTQFKTEWDVADGIKVNNTLYYLTSERHWRDIENYTWNPKTQLIDRSSYIEIFHDQKQSGNRMDATFSGHIFGLANQFVAGFDVNHIEFFHTNNSPYGGASSVNPYVFDPGSFFATTTATAPGFNSIVNQYALFAEDRLKLTDQLSLVTGVRYDRPELDRTDYKIPGNSFETTLSGTSWRTGLVYEPIKDLALYGQYAVGVDPVGNLISLSASQKNFQLASGKQTEIGVKQSFLGGRGEWTLAGYEIVKNNLLIADPGNPGYSLQVGQQSSRGVEASVGLALDYGWRIDANTALLRAKYDNNSQLVGGKIVSYAGNVPVNVPQQVSNVWLTWDFAPNWSVYGGVQIVGAMYSDLANTQRRPGYNVVNGGIRWKPDDRTTVAFRVYNLFDQVYAVTANGTGQWLLGMPRTAELSVNVKF
;
A
#
# COMPACT_ATOMS: atom_id res chain seq x y z
N MET A 1 -1.35 -7.95 -4.63
CA MET A 1 -1.41 -6.48 -4.74
C MET A 1 -0.02 -5.83 -4.78
N LEU A 2 0.92 -6.17 -3.89
CA LEU A 2 2.27 -5.57 -3.90
C LEU A 2 2.92 -5.62 -5.29
N ASP A 3 3.06 -6.80 -5.88
CA ASP A 3 3.70 -6.97 -7.19
C ASP A 3 2.94 -6.26 -8.31
N ALA A 4 1.61 -6.27 -8.28
CA ALA A 4 0.80 -5.57 -9.26
C ALA A 4 1.10 -4.06 -9.29
N VAL A 5 1.34 -3.44 -8.14
CA VAL A 5 1.70 -2.03 -8.03
C VAL A 5 3.18 -1.81 -8.38
N THR A 6 4.08 -2.54 -7.74
CA THR A 6 5.54 -2.28 -7.84
C THR A 6 6.13 -2.59 -9.21
N GLN A 7 5.51 -3.49 -9.98
CA GLN A 7 5.97 -3.84 -11.32
C GLN A 7 5.34 -2.98 -12.43
N ASN A 8 4.21 -2.31 -12.14
CA ASN A 8 3.49 -1.54 -13.16
C ASN A 8 3.46 -0.02 -12.90
N ALA A 9 3.69 0.43 -11.67
CA ALA A 9 3.71 1.85 -11.33
C ALA A 9 5.14 2.36 -11.15
N ALA A 10 5.50 3.43 -11.88
CA ALA A 10 6.84 4.02 -11.79
C ALA A 10 7.15 4.48 -10.35
N GLY A 11 8.32 4.09 -9.85
CA GLY A 11 8.86 4.55 -8.57
C GLY A 11 8.24 3.94 -7.32
N PHE A 12 7.34 2.96 -7.44
CA PHE A 12 6.80 2.24 -6.28
C PHE A 12 7.66 1.02 -5.94
N ILE A 13 8.00 0.89 -4.67
CA ILE A 13 8.57 -0.33 -4.10
C ILE A 13 7.73 -0.79 -2.91
N ALA A 14 7.73 -2.10 -2.68
CA ALA A 14 7.16 -2.67 -1.46
C ALA A 14 8.11 -2.46 -0.28
N THR A 15 7.56 -2.01 0.83
CA THR A 15 8.26 -1.92 2.11
C THR A 15 7.43 -2.65 3.18
N PRO A 16 7.16 -3.97 3.00
CA PRO A 16 6.33 -4.72 3.92
C PRO A 16 6.95 -4.71 5.32
N ALA A 17 6.11 -4.62 6.34
CA ALA A 17 6.55 -4.83 7.70
C ALA A 17 6.82 -6.33 7.89
N PRO A 18 8.02 -6.73 8.30
CA PRO A 18 8.31 -8.13 8.54
C PRO A 18 7.36 -8.72 9.58
N GLY A 19 6.96 -9.98 9.39
CA GLY A 19 6.29 -10.82 10.37
C GLY A 19 4.87 -10.44 10.77
N ASN A 20 4.37 -9.26 10.44
CA ASN A 20 3.00 -8.85 10.77
C ASN A 20 2.05 -8.78 9.56
N GLY A 21 2.50 -9.22 8.39
CA GLY A 21 1.69 -9.27 7.17
C GLY A 21 1.24 -7.90 6.63
N GLY A 22 1.76 -6.82 7.19
CA GLY A 22 1.42 -5.46 6.78
C GLY A 22 1.89 -5.14 5.37
N LEU A 23 1.00 -4.52 4.59
CA LEU A 23 1.32 -3.98 3.26
C LEU A 23 1.75 -2.53 3.40
N SER A 24 2.92 -2.20 2.87
CA SER A 24 3.42 -0.84 2.85
C SER A 24 4.19 -0.58 1.57
N PHE A 25 4.19 0.68 1.15
CA PHE A 25 4.86 1.13 -0.07
C PHE A 25 5.76 2.31 0.22
N SER A 26 6.78 2.48 -0.61
CA SER A 26 7.55 3.70 -0.73
C SER A 26 7.48 4.21 -2.17
N THR A 27 7.30 5.50 -2.33
CA THR A 27 7.36 6.19 -3.61
C THR A 27 7.80 7.63 -3.42
N ARG A 28 8.47 8.20 -4.43
CA ARG A 28 8.94 9.59 -4.43
C ARG A 28 9.78 9.98 -3.20
N GLY A 29 10.46 9.02 -2.58
CA GLY A 29 11.27 9.25 -1.39
C GLY A 29 10.53 9.17 -0.06
N PHE A 30 9.23 8.91 -0.05
CA PHE A 30 8.41 8.80 1.15
C PHE A 30 7.89 7.38 1.32
N ALA A 31 7.94 6.87 2.54
CA ALA A 31 7.58 5.49 2.85
C ALA A 31 6.49 5.41 3.93
N GLY A 32 5.76 4.30 3.89
CA GLY A 32 4.77 3.94 4.91
C GLY A 32 3.39 4.53 4.67
N SER A 33 2.43 4.04 5.44
CA SER A 33 1.00 4.38 5.34
C SER A 33 0.66 5.84 5.68
N ASN A 34 1.59 6.56 6.31
CA ASN A 34 1.44 7.98 6.62
C ASN A 34 1.81 8.89 5.44
N SER A 35 2.25 8.34 4.32
CA SER A 35 2.63 9.11 3.13
C SER A 35 2.18 8.45 1.83
N VAL A 36 1.89 7.13 1.85
CA VAL A 36 1.34 6.39 0.71
C VAL A 36 0.05 5.72 1.17
N MET A 37 -1.07 6.33 0.78
CA MET A 37 -2.40 5.92 1.19
C MET A 37 -2.90 4.74 0.36
N THR A 38 -3.60 3.80 1.01
CA THR A 38 -4.37 2.76 0.33
C THR A 38 -5.86 2.98 0.52
N LEU A 39 -6.61 2.93 -0.58
CA LEU A 39 -8.05 3.06 -0.63
C LEU A 39 -8.68 1.79 -1.20
N TYR A 40 -9.92 1.55 -0.82
CA TYR A 40 -10.78 0.55 -1.43
C TYR A 40 -12.06 1.23 -1.92
N ASP A 41 -12.23 1.25 -3.24
CA ASP A 41 -13.32 1.93 -3.94
C ASP A 41 -13.53 3.39 -3.48
N GLY A 42 -12.43 4.13 -3.31
CA GLY A 42 -12.40 5.52 -2.87
C GLY A 42 -12.52 5.75 -1.37
N SER A 43 -12.81 4.72 -0.56
CA SER A 43 -12.88 4.81 0.90
C SER A 43 -11.53 4.45 1.54
N ARG A 44 -11.15 5.19 2.59
CA ARG A 44 -9.86 5.03 3.25
C ARG A 44 -9.89 3.96 4.34
N PHE A 45 -8.84 3.14 4.36
CA PHE A 45 -8.49 2.32 5.53
C PHE A 45 -7.63 3.09 6.51
N TYR A 46 -8.03 3.17 7.74
CA TYR A 46 -7.17 3.62 8.83
C TYR A 46 -6.41 2.43 9.42
N ILE A 47 -5.14 2.64 9.68
CA ILE A 47 -4.21 1.58 10.02
C ILE A 47 -3.74 1.76 11.44
N GLY A 48 -4.04 0.78 12.30
CA GLY A 48 -3.49 0.70 13.65
C GLY A 48 -2.09 0.10 13.63
N SER A 49 -1.13 0.74 14.29
CA SER A 49 0.25 0.26 14.47
C SER A 49 0.95 -0.21 13.19
N GLY A 50 0.67 0.45 12.07
CA GLY A 50 1.34 0.17 10.81
C GLY A 50 0.86 -1.06 10.04
N THR A 51 -0.21 -1.73 10.47
CA THR A 51 -0.68 -2.97 9.87
C THR A 51 -1.88 -2.74 8.97
N LEU A 52 -1.68 -2.70 7.67
CA LEU A 52 -2.74 -2.73 6.66
C LEU A 52 -2.86 -4.15 6.12
N THR A 53 -4.04 -4.72 6.21
CA THR A 53 -4.26 -6.10 5.79
C THR A 53 -5.18 -6.24 4.59
N PHE A 54 -6.10 -5.33 4.40
CA PHE A 54 -7.07 -5.33 3.33
C PHE A 54 -6.83 -4.17 2.33
N PRO A 55 -7.17 -4.27 1.06
CA PRO A 55 -7.47 -5.48 0.29
C PRO A 55 -6.18 -6.23 -0.07
N TYR A 56 -6.14 -7.56 0.11
CA TYR A 56 -4.90 -8.30 -0.07
C TYR A 56 -4.82 -9.09 -1.38
N ASP A 57 -5.95 -9.45 -1.97
CA ASP A 57 -6.02 -10.24 -3.19
C ASP A 57 -6.51 -9.41 -4.38
N THR A 58 -5.94 -9.66 -5.55
CA THR A 58 -6.30 -8.95 -6.77
C THR A 58 -7.43 -9.65 -7.55
N TRP A 59 -7.88 -10.83 -7.14
CA TRP A 59 -8.93 -11.56 -7.85
C TRP A 59 -10.26 -10.81 -7.88
N SER A 60 -10.66 -10.21 -6.76
CA SER A 60 -11.87 -9.38 -6.68
C SER A 60 -11.69 -7.96 -7.24
N ALA A 61 -10.46 -7.55 -7.57
CA ALA A 61 -10.19 -6.24 -8.12
C ALA A 61 -10.47 -6.19 -9.63
N GLN A 62 -11.19 -5.17 -10.06
CA GLN A 62 -11.33 -4.84 -11.48
C GLN A 62 -10.09 -4.13 -12.01
N ARG A 63 -9.54 -3.20 -11.22
CA ARG A 63 -8.31 -2.47 -11.51
C ARG A 63 -7.71 -1.88 -10.24
N ILE A 64 -6.45 -1.52 -10.31
CA ILE A 64 -5.75 -0.74 -9.29
C ILE A 64 -5.36 0.59 -9.92
N GLU A 65 -5.80 1.67 -9.30
CA GLU A 65 -5.47 3.03 -9.70
C GLU A 65 -4.34 3.55 -8.83
N VAL A 66 -3.32 4.14 -9.44
CA VAL A 66 -2.17 4.69 -8.73
C VAL A 66 -2.03 6.15 -9.08
N LEU A 67 -2.19 7.02 -8.07
CA LEU A 67 -1.92 8.44 -8.17
C LEU A 67 -0.58 8.73 -7.48
N ARG A 68 0.27 9.50 -8.14
CA ARG A 68 1.60 9.87 -7.66
C ARG A 68 1.61 11.30 -7.17
N GLY A 69 2.28 11.53 -6.03
CA GLY A 69 2.36 12.83 -5.39
C GLY A 69 1.09 13.20 -4.61
N PRO A 70 0.99 14.44 -4.09
CA PRO A 70 -0.09 14.85 -3.21
C PRO A 70 -1.47 14.75 -3.86
N ALA A 71 -2.23 13.78 -3.43
CA ALA A 71 -3.63 13.57 -3.80
C ALA A 71 -4.59 13.94 -2.65
N SER A 72 -4.10 14.69 -1.66
CA SER A 72 -4.80 14.99 -0.41
C SER A 72 -6.09 15.77 -0.60
N VAL A 73 -6.25 16.53 -1.68
CA VAL A 73 -7.49 17.29 -1.95
C VAL A 73 -8.69 16.34 -2.08
N LEU A 74 -8.56 15.25 -2.81
CA LEU A 74 -9.66 14.31 -3.00
C LEU A 74 -9.73 13.23 -1.91
N TYR A 75 -8.59 12.84 -1.32
CA TYR A 75 -8.50 11.63 -0.49
C TYR A 75 -8.08 11.88 0.97
N GLY A 76 -7.68 13.10 1.33
CA GLY A 76 -7.35 13.50 2.70
C GLY A 76 -5.88 13.31 3.07
N GLU A 77 -5.60 13.40 4.36
CA GLU A 77 -4.26 13.30 4.93
C GLU A 77 -3.64 11.93 4.68
N GLY A 78 -2.31 11.85 4.49
CA GLY A 78 -1.59 10.60 4.25
C GLY A 78 -1.29 10.31 2.78
N ALA A 79 -1.50 11.26 1.89
CA ALA A 79 -1.37 11.11 0.44
C ALA A 79 -0.27 11.96 -0.19
N ILE A 80 0.76 12.38 0.56
CA ILE A 80 1.85 13.22 0.02
C ILE A 80 2.72 12.45 -0.98
N GLY A 81 3.06 11.19 -0.70
CA GLY A 81 3.82 10.33 -1.61
C GLY A 81 2.98 9.79 -2.76
N GLY A 82 1.74 9.44 -2.49
CA GLY A 82 0.81 8.90 -3.48
C GLY A 82 -0.37 8.16 -2.88
N VAL A 83 -1.25 7.68 -3.77
CA VAL A 83 -2.45 6.92 -3.42
C VAL A 83 -2.54 5.68 -4.29
N ILE A 84 -2.90 4.57 -3.69
CA ILE A 84 -3.26 3.32 -4.35
C ILE A 84 -4.73 3.06 -4.05
N ASN A 85 -5.58 3.06 -5.07
CA ASN A 85 -7.01 2.82 -4.96
C ASN A 85 -7.37 1.51 -5.66
N VAL A 86 -7.84 0.55 -4.89
CA VAL A 86 -8.30 -0.74 -5.42
C VAL A 86 -9.78 -0.65 -5.72
N ILE A 87 -10.14 -0.81 -6.99
CA ILE A 87 -11.53 -0.79 -7.45
C ILE A 87 -12.02 -2.22 -7.58
N PRO A 88 -13.03 -2.64 -6.80
CA PRO A 88 -13.58 -3.99 -6.90
C PRO A 88 -14.35 -4.21 -8.21
N LYS A 89 -14.46 -5.46 -8.60
CA LYS A 89 -15.33 -5.88 -9.71
C LYS A 89 -16.78 -5.60 -9.34
N LYS A 90 -17.53 -4.96 -10.26
CA LYS A 90 -18.95 -4.59 -10.05
C LYS A 90 -19.91 -5.62 -10.67
N PRO A 91 -21.14 -5.77 -10.15
CA PRO A 91 -22.20 -6.53 -10.80
C PRO A 91 -22.43 -6.10 -12.24
N GLN A 92 -22.69 -7.06 -13.14
CA GLN A 92 -22.94 -6.84 -14.56
C GLN A 92 -24.28 -7.44 -14.97
N ASN A 93 -24.90 -6.86 -15.99
CA ASN A 93 -26.16 -7.37 -16.56
C ASN A 93 -25.93 -8.47 -17.63
N THR A 94 -24.68 -8.78 -17.93
CA THR A 94 -24.30 -9.88 -18.82
C THR A 94 -23.75 -11.02 -17.98
N PRO A 95 -24.24 -12.27 -18.13
CA PRO A 95 -23.70 -13.41 -17.41
C PRO A 95 -22.20 -13.62 -17.74
N TYR A 96 -21.42 -13.82 -16.70
CA TYR A 96 -20.00 -14.12 -16.82
C TYR A 96 -19.57 -14.97 -15.63
N ASN A 97 -18.93 -16.10 -15.92
CA ASN A 97 -18.40 -16.99 -14.91
C ASN A 97 -16.95 -17.32 -15.25
N GLU A 98 -16.11 -17.39 -14.23
CA GLU A 98 -14.68 -17.68 -14.37
C GLU A 98 -14.18 -18.45 -13.14
N ALA A 99 -13.32 -19.42 -13.34
CA ALA A 99 -12.61 -20.13 -12.29
C ALA A 99 -11.13 -20.27 -12.63
N GLU A 100 -10.28 -20.15 -11.62
CA GLU A 100 -8.83 -20.36 -11.75
C GLU A 100 -8.33 -21.30 -10.66
N VAL A 101 -7.49 -22.25 -11.05
CA VAL A 101 -6.69 -23.04 -10.11
C VAL A 101 -5.21 -22.82 -10.40
N SER A 102 -4.39 -22.74 -9.36
CA SER A 102 -2.94 -22.71 -9.53
C SER A 102 -2.19 -23.51 -8.47
N LEU A 103 -0.98 -23.93 -8.83
CA LEU A 103 -0.04 -24.64 -7.97
C LEU A 103 1.36 -24.11 -8.25
N ASP A 104 2.12 -23.81 -7.18
CA ASP A 104 3.51 -23.41 -7.31
C ASP A 104 4.50 -24.40 -6.64
N SER A 105 5.79 -24.16 -6.85
CA SER A 105 6.87 -24.99 -6.31
C SER A 105 7.00 -24.94 -4.78
N ASN A 106 6.37 -23.97 -4.11
CA ASN A 106 6.27 -23.89 -2.65
C ASN A 106 5.01 -24.58 -2.12
N MET A 107 4.36 -25.38 -2.99
CA MET A 107 3.09 -26.05 -2.70
C MET A 107 1.97 -25.08 -2.36
N THR A 108 2.02 -23.87 -2.89
CA THR A 108 0.88 -22.95 -2.84
C THR A 108 -0.19 -23.46 -3.79
N ARG A 109 -1.33 -23.80 -3.22
CA ARG A 109 -2.52 -24.25 -3.95
C ARG A 109 -3.54 -23.14 -3.84
N ARG A 110 -4.03 -22.67 -4.99
CA ARG A 110 -5.03 -21.60 -5.06
C ARG A 110 -6.24 -22.04 -5.86
N LEU A 111 -7.41 -21.67 -5.39
CA LEU A 111 -8.68 -21.72 -6.11
C LEU A 111 -9.32 -20.35 -6.06
N SER A 112 -9.79 -19.88 -7.21
CA SER A 112 -10.52 -18.61 -7.33
C SER A 112 -11.73 -18.80 -8.24
N VAL A 113 -12.85 -18.17 -7.89
CA VAL A 113 -14.08 -18.17 -8.70
C VAL A 113 -14.66 -16.78 -8.77
N ASP A 114 -15.30 -16.47 -9.89
CA ASP A 114 -15.99 -15.20 -10.16
C ASP A 114 -17.28 -15.51 -10.92
N SER A 115 -18.40 -15.00 -10.43
CA SER A 115 -19.70 -15.15 -11.07
C SER A 115 -20.46 -13.83 -11.00
N THR A 116 -21.01 -13.41 -12.14
CA THR A 116 -21.87 -12.22 -12.23
C THR A 116 -22.95 -12.42 -13.28
N GLY A 117 -24.08 -11.74 -13.11
CA GLY A 117 -25.16 -11.73 -14.08
C GLY A 117 -26.40 -11.04 -13.56
N PRO A 118 -27.46 -10.94 -14.39
CA PRO A 118 -28.74 -10.42 -13.97
C PRO A 118 -29.52 -11.46 -13.14
N ILE A 119 -30.12 -11.01 -12.06
CA ILE A 119 -31.19 -11.73 -11.35
C ILE A 119 -32.54 -11.45 -12.04
N ASN A 120 -32.71 -10.20 -12.46
CA ASN A 120 -33.79 -9.71 -13.29
C ASN A 120 -33.35 -8.44 -14.06
N PRO A 121 -34.15 -7.81 -14.92
CA PRO A 121 -33.72 -6.64 -15.70
C PRO A 121 -33.15 -5.48 -14.87
N ASN A 122 -33.58 -5.35 -13.62
CA ASN A 122 -33.17 -4.24 -12.74
C ASN A 122 -32.19 -4.64 -11.66
N VAL A 123 -31.91 -5.94 -11.48
CA VAL A 123 -31.06 -6.43 -10.38
C VAL A 123 -29.99 -7.34 -10.92
N SER A 124 -28.74 -7.02 -10.63
CA SER A 124 -27.57 -7.84 -10.96
C SER A 124 -26.76 -8.17 -9.71
N TYR A 125 -26.01 -9.27 -9.78
CA TYR A 125 -25.14 -9.72 -8.70
C TYR A 125 -23.72 -9.93 -9.18
N ARG A 126 -22.77 -9.93 -8.24
CA ARG A 126 -21.43 -10.48 -8.42
C ARG A 126 -20.96 -11.14 -7.15
N ILE A 127 -20.31 -12.29 -7.29
CA ILE A 127 -19.66 -13.03 -6.22
C ILE A 127 -18.26 -13.42 -6.69
N ASN A 128 -17.25 -13.05 -5.92
CA ASN A 128 -15.89 -13.49 -6.07
C ASN A 128 -15.48 -14.25 -4.82
N ALA A 129 -14.84 -15.39 -4.98
CA ALA A 129 -14.22 -16.09 -3.87
C ALA A 129 -12.83 -16.56 -4.27
N THR A 130 -11.88 -16.49 -3.34
CA THR A 130 -10.52 -16.98 -3.55
C THR A 130 -9.98 -17.55 -2.26
N GLY A 131 -9.21 -18.61 -2.37
CA GLY A 131 -8.49 -19.20 -1.26
C GLY A 131 -7.15 -19.76 -1.68
N ASN A 132 -6.17 -19.68 -0.80
CA ASN A 132 -4.88 -20.31 -1.00
C ASN A 132 -4.31 -20.86 0.30
N MET A 133 -3.50 -21.92 0.17
CA MET A 133 -2.67 -22.48 1.24
C MET A 133 -1.28 -22.74 0.69
N SER A 134 -0.25 -22.43 1.47
CA SER A 134 1.15 -22.63 1.09
C SER A 134 1.97 -23.26 2.22
N ASN A 135 3.00 -24.01 1.86
CA ASN A 135 4.00 -24.43 2.85
C ASN A 135 5.03 -23.32 3.16
N GLY A 136 5.02 -22.24 2.38
CA GLY A 136 6.02 -21.18 2.44
C GLY A 136 7.35 -21.60 1.81
N TRP A 137 8.27 -20.64 1.71
CA TRP A 137 9.59 -20.88 1.16
C TRP A 137 10.71 -20.90 2.23
N VAL A 138 10.37 -20.56 3.46
CA VAL A 138 11.26 -20.71 4.64
C VAL A 138 10.72 -21.79 5.58
N ASP A 139 11.56 -22.25 6.47
CA ASP A 139 11.21 -23.27 7.45
C ASP A 139 9.97 -22.85 8.27
N ARG A 140 9.00 -23.75 8.48
CA ARG A 140 7.83 -23.57 9.37
C ARG A 140 6.94 -22.36 9.03
N ASP A 141 6.80 -22.01 7.75
CA ASP A 141 6.09 -20.81 7.32
C ASP A 141 4.79 -21.11 6.55
N LYS A 142 3.99 -22.06 7.06
CA LYS A 142 2.68 -22.34 6.45
C LYS A 142 1.77 -21.12 6.50
N THR A 143 1.17 -20.80 5.37
CA THR A 143 0.21 -19.71 5.22
C THR A 143 -1.14 -20.21 4.73
N SER A 144 -2.21 -19.50 5.07
CA SER A 144 -3.55 -19.73 4.52
C SER A 144 -4.31 -18.43 4.42
N ASN A 145 -5.03 -18.23 3.32
CA ASN A 145 -5.84 -17.04 3.11
C ASN A 145 -7.12 -17.43 2.39
N ALA A 146 -8.23 -16.85 2.80
CA ALA A 146 -9.52 -16.95 2.13
C ALA A 146 -10.16 -15.57 2.06
N ALA A 147 -10.81 -15.26 0.93
CA ALA A 147 -11.58 -14.04 0.77
C ALA A 147 -12.82 -14.29 -0.08
N VAL A 148 -13.90 -13.59 0.27
CA VAL A 148 -15.15 -13.54 -0.48
C VAL A 148 -15.55 -12.09 -0.65
N SER A 149 -15.96 -11.72 -1.85
CA SER A 149 -16.56 -10.42 -2.18
C SER A 149 -17.90 -10.68 -2.85
N ALA A 150 -18.98 -10.15 -2.30
CA ALA A 150 -20.33 -10.29 -2.84
C ALA A 150 -20.96 -8.91 -3.00
N ALA A 151 -21.64 -8.68 -4.11
CA ALA A 151 -22.34 -7.44 -4.37
C ALA A 151 -23.67 -7.68 -5.09
N VAL A 152 -24.67 -6.88 -4.74
CA VAL A 152 -25.97 -6.80 -5.45
C VAL A 152 -26.19 -5.34 -5.84
N ARG A 153 -26.46 -5.12 -7.13
CA ARG A 153 -26.81 -3.81 -7.69
C ARG A 153 -28.26 -3.79 -8.11
N VAL A 154 -28.97 -2.77 -7.68
CA VAL A 154 -30.38 -2.50 -8.02
C VAL A 154 -30.46 -1.21 -8.82
N GLN A 155 -30.91 -1.27 -10.08
CA GLN A 155 -31.25 -0.10 -10.87
C GLN A 155 -32.69 0.29 -10.55
N ALA A 156 -32.89 1.24 -9.64
CA ALA A 156 -34.20 1.64 -9.16
C ALA A 156 -34.97 2.48 -10.18
N SER A 157 -34.27 3.26 -11.01
CA SER A 157 -34.79 3.99 -12.16
C SER A 157 -33.66 4.17 -13.19
N GLU A 158 -33.93 4.81 -14.34
CA GLU A 158 -32.90 5.08 -15.36
C GLU A 158 -31.71 5.87 -14.82
N ASN A 159 -31.95 6.72 -13.83
CA ASN A 159 -30.97 7.65 -13.26
C ASN A 159 -30.55 7.35 -11.82
N LEU A 160 -31.05 6.25 -11.20
CA LEU A 160 -30.76 5.94 -9.80
C LEU A 160 -30.42 4.46 -9.63
N ALA A 161 -29.26 4.18 -9.05
CA ALA A 161 -28.82 2.84 -8.71
C ALA A 161 -28.28 2.75 -7.29
N PHE A 162 -28.52 1.59 -6.67
CA PHE A 162 -27.98 1.22 -5.37
C PHE A 162 -27.11 -0.02 -5.50
N THR A 163 -26.03 -0.08 -4.76
CA THR A 163 -25.19 -1.27 -4.66
C THR A 163 -24.90 -1.56 -3.19
N LEU A 164 -25.25 -2.75 -2.73
CA LEU A 164 -24.82 -3.30 -1.45
C LEU A 164 -23.71 -4.30 -1.73
N SER A 165 -22.58 -4.16 -1.04
CA SER A 165 -21.46 -5.10 -1.13
C SER A 165 -20.95 -5.48 0.25
N GLU A 166 -20.42 -6.71 0.34
CA GLU A 166 -19.74 -7.26 1.50
C GLU A 166 -18.43 -7.94 1.02
N ASP A 167 -17.33 -7.56 1.64
CA ASP A 167 -16.02 -8.15 1.41
C ASP A 167 -15.51 -8.73 2.73
N TYR A 168 -15.19 -10.02 2.75
CA TYR A 168 -14.67 -10.71 3.92
C TYR A 168 -13.35 -11.39 3.60
N ALA A 169 -12.39 -11.32 4.52
CA ALA A 169 -11.11 -12.03 4.42
C ALA A 169 -10.67 -12.61 5.77
N ASP A 170 -10.20 -13.87 5.75
CA ASP A 170 -9.52 -14.54 6.87
C ASP A 170 -8.12 -14.96 6.39
N ARG A 171 -7.08 -14.51 7.10
CA ARG A 171 -5.70 -14.60 6.65
C ARG A 171 -4.77 -15.05 7.76
N SER A 172 -3.91 -15.99 7.43
CA SER A 172 -2.73 -16.36 8.22
C SER A 172 -1.50 -16.19 7.32
N PRO A 173 -0.93 -14.97 7.28
CA PRO A 173 0.23 -14.67 6.42
C PRO A 173 1.52 -15.30 6.96
N SER A 174 2.60 -15.10 6.21
CA SER A 174 3.95 -15.56 6.59
C SER A 174 4.37 -15.04 7.96
N ARG A 175 4.97 -15.93 8.75
CA ARG A 175 5.56 -15.66 10.08
C ARG A 175 7.07 -15.46 10.02
N TYR A 176 7.61 -15.29 8.82
CA TYR A 176 9.01 -15.01 8.60
C TYR A 176 9.30 -13.54 8.88
N PHE A 177 10.08 -13.28 9.92
CA PHE A 177 10.43 -11.92 10.36
C PHE A 177 11.77 -11.41 9.78
N GLY A 178 12.39 -12.18 8.91
CA GLY A 178 13.65 -11.83 8.24
C GLY A 178 14.79 -12.76 8.61
N THR A 179 15.91 -12.57 7.91
CA THR A 179 17.15 -13.32 8.08
C THR A 179 18.19 -12.45 8.77
N PRO A 180 18.80 -12.90 9.88
CA PRO A 180 19.85 -12.15 10.58
C PRO A 180 21.11 -12.04 9.71
N LEU A 181 21.81 -10.92 9.88
CA LEU A 181 23.08 -10.66 9.22
C LEU A 181 24.24 -11.18 10.07
N ILE A 182 25.06 -12.07 9.54
CA ILE A 182 26.30 -12.47 10.17
C ILE A 182 27.43 -11.55 9.67
N ASN A 183 28.05 -10.80 10.58
CA ASN A 183 29.06 -9.82 10.26
C ASN A 183 28.62 -8.80 9.18
N GLY A 184 27.37 -8.38 9.23
CA GLY A 184 26.79 -7.38 8.34
C GLY A 184 26.35 -7.89 6.95
N ALA A 185 26.38 -9.21 6.71
CA ALA A 185 26.04 -9.82 5.42
C ALA A 185 25.07 -11.00 5.56
N ILE A 186 24.23 -11.20 4.54
CA ILE A 186 23.42 -12.42 4.39
C ILE A 186 24.36 -13.60 4.10
N GLN A 187 24.14 -14.70 4.83
CA GLN A 187 24.75 -16.00 4.54
C GLN A 187 23.75 -16.86 3.79
N ASP A 188 24.11 -17.41 2.65
CA ASP A 188 23.22 -18.23 1.82
C ASP A 188 22.64 -19.43 2.57
N ALA A 189 23.44 -20.06 3.44
CA ALA A 189 22.99 -21.16 4.31
C ALA A 189 21.86 -20.79 5.28
N LEU A 190 21.61 -19.50 5.53
CA LEU A 190 20.53 -19.00 6.40
C LEU A 190 19.29 -18.59 5.61
N ARG A 191 19.32 -18.58 4.29
CA ARG A 191 18.30 -18.06 3.42
C ARG A 191 16.90 -18.62 3.70
N PHE A 192 16.82 -19.92 4.01
CA PHE A 192 15.56 -20.61 4.25
C PHE A 192 15.22 -20.81 5.73
N LYS A 193 16.02 -20.25 6.64
CA LYS A 193 15.80 -20.37 8.08
C LYS A 193 14.74 -19.38 8.57
N ASN A 194 13.86 -19.86 9.44
CA ASN A 194 12.92 -19.04 10.17
C ASN A 194 13.26 -19.10 11.67
N TYR A 195 13.69 -17.96 12.21
CA TYR A 195 14.12 -17.85 13.62
C TYR A 195 12.97 -17.59 14.59
N ASN A 196 11.74 -17.59 14.11
CA ASN A 196 10.57 -17.41 14.96
C ASN A 196 10.30 -18.63 15.84
N ALA A 197 9.54 -18.47 16.92
CA ALA A 197 9.14 -19.56 17.80
C ALA A 197 8.21 -20.55 17.08
N SER A 198 8.13 -21.80 17.56
CA SER A 198 7.30 -22.85 16.95
C SER A 198 5.81 -22.55 17.02
N ASP A 199 5.37 -21.87 18.09
CA ASP A 199 3.99 -21.47 18.38
C ASP A 199 3.68 -20.01 17.97
N SER A 200 4.51 -19.39 17.12
CA SER A 200 4.20 -18.10 16.50
C SER A 200 2.91 -18.18 15.70
N ALA A 201 2.10 -17.15 15.76
CA ALA A 201 0.81 -17.07 15.09
C ALA A 201 0.54 -15.67 14.56
N ILE A 202 0.02 -15.59 13.34
CA ILE A 202 -0.50 -14.36 12.77
C ILE A 202 -1.84 -14.68 12.13
N ARG A 203 -2.89 -13.94 12.50
CA ARG A 203 -4.22 -14.08 11.92
C ARG A 203 -4.89 -12.73 11.82
N TYR A 204 -5.53 -12.49 10.71
CA TYR A 204 -6.32 -11.29 10.43
C TYR A 204 -7.67 -11.69 9.87
N GLN A 205 -8.74 -11.09 10.41
CA GLN A 205 -10.11 -11.24 9.94
C GLN A 205 -10.65 -9.84 9.68
N ASP A 206 -11.02 -9.59 8.42
CA ASP A 206 -11.50 -8.29 7.97
C ASP A 206 -12.88 -8.46 7.32
N SER A 207 -13.84 -7.59 7.63
CA SER A 207 -15.13 -7.49 7.00
C SER A 207 -15.38 -6.04 6.59
N TRP A 208 -15.90 -5.82 5.39
CA TRP A 208 -16.15 -4.50 4.83
C TRP A 208 -17.49 -4.46 4.10
N THR A 209 -18.48 -3.88 4.74
CA THR A 209 -19.80 -3.65 4.16
C THR A 209 -19.87 -2.26 3.55
N GLN A 210 -20.37 -2.12 2.32
CA GLN A 210 -20.62 -0.82 1.69
C GLN A 210 -22.03 -0.77 1.10
N PHE A 211 -22.69 0.38 1.28
CA PHE A 211 -23.92 0.74 0.58
C PHE A 211 -23.67 2.00 -0.25
N LYS A 212 -23.76 1.85 -1.57
CA LYS A 212 -23.50 2.93 -2.53
C LYS A 212 -24.76 3.38 -3.21
N THR A 213 -24.90 4.68 -3.38
CA THR A 213 -25.92 5.34 -4.18
C THR A 213 -25.24 6.08 -5.32
N GLU A 214 -25.64 5.80 -6.54
CA GLU A 214 -25.22 6.51 -7.76
C GLU A 214 -26.49 7.15 -8.35
N TRP A 215 -26.56 8.48 -8.38
CA TRP A 215 -27.76 9.21 -8.79
C TRP A 215 -27.42 10.34 -9.77
N ASP A 216 -27.93 10.20 -10.98
CA ASP A 216 -27.95 11.28 -11.98
C ASP A 216 -29.17 12.15 -11.71
N VAL A 217 -29.01 13.19 -10.88
CA VAL A 217 -30.11 14.04 -10.35
C VAL A 217 -30.79 14.82 -11.46
N ALA A 218 -30.00 15.36 -12.38
CA ALA A 218 -30.41 16.12 -13.55
C ALA A 218 -29.26 16.13 -14.57
N ASP A 219 -29.54 16.66 -15.77
CA ASP A 219 -28.49 16.86 -16.76
C ASP A 219 -27.31 17.63 -16.18
N GLY A 220 -26.11 17.04 -16.22
CA GLY A 220 -24.90 17.59 -15.68
C GLY A 220 -24.75 17.54 -14.16
N ILE A 221 -25.67 16.93 -13.43
CA ILE A 221 -25.58 16.80 -11.95
C ILE A 221 -25.58 15.33 -11.54
N LYS A 222 -24.49 14.86 -11.00
CA LYS A 222 -24.25 13.50 -10.50
C LYS A 222 -23.96 13.51 -9.01
N VAL A 223 -24.60 12.65 -8.24
CA VAL A 223 -24.35 12.45 -6.81
C VAL A 223 -23.91 11.01 -6.56
N ASN A 224 -22.80 10.84 -5.89
CA ASN A 224 -22.34 9.56 -5.37
C ASN A 224 -22.31 9.63 -3.84
N ASN A 225 -22.87 8.60 -3.20
CA ASN A 225 -22.77 8.46 -1.75
C ASN A 225 -22.35 7.02 -1.40
N THR A 226 -21.44 6.88 -0.46
CA THR A 226 -20.99 5.60 0.08
C THR A 226 -21.08 5.64 1.59
N LEU A 227 -21.99 4.83 2.13
CA LEU A 227 -22.01 4.44 3.54
C LEU A 227 -21.16 3.17 3.69
N TYR A 228 -20.34 3.06 4.74
CA TYR A 228 -19.55 1.88 4.96
C TYR A 228 -19.38 1.55 6.43
N TYR A 229 -19.15 0.25 6.68
CA TYR A 229 -18.81 -0.29 7.98
C TYR A 229 -17.74 -1.35 7.83
N LEU A 230 -16.64 -1.22 8.58
CA LEU A 230 -15.52 -2.16 8.59
C LEU A 230 -15.31 -2.68 10.01
N THR A 231 -15.03 -3.97 10.10
CA THR A 231 -14.44 -4.58 11.29
C THR A 231 -13.11 -5.24 10.91
N SER A 232 -12.12 -5.17 11.78
CA SER A 232 -10.83 -5.81 11.57
C SER A 232 -10.28 -6.31 12.89
N GLU A 233 -10.20 -7.65 13.02
CA GLU A 233 -9.59 -8.33 14.14
C GLU A 233 -8.21 -8.82 13.73
N ARG A 234 -7.17 -8.51 14.52
CA ARG A 234 -5.80 -8.88 14.24
C ARG A 234 -5.15 -9.45 15.49
N HIS A 235 -4.49 -10.59 15.30
CA HIS A 235 -3.66 -11.20 16.31
C HIS A 235 -2.32 -11.56 15.69
N TRP A 236 -1.23 -11.12 16.29
CA TRP A 236 0.09 -11.66 15.98
C TRP A 236 0.87 -11.90 17.27
N ARG A 237 1.66 -12.97 17.23
CA ARG A 237 2.53 -13.44 18.28
C ARG A 237 3.80 -13.96 17.64
N ASP A 238 4.91 -13.26 17.85
CA ASP A 238 6.18 -13.60 17.20
C ASP A 238 7.38 -13.01 17.94
N ILE A 239 8.57 -13.37 17.45
CA ILE A 239 9.84 -12.82 17.90
C ILE A 239 10.35 -11.89 16.79
N GLU A 240 10.53 -10.61 17.09
CA GLU A 240 10.78 -9.62 16.06
C GLU A 240 12.25 -9.23 15.85
N ASN A 241 13.14 -9.48 16.82
CA ASN A 241 14.55 -9.10 16.69
C ASN A 241 15.47 -10.30 16.69
N TYR A 242 16.32 -10.40 15.67
CA TYR A 242 17.36 -11.41 15.51
C TYR A 242 18.71 -10.71 15.29
N THR A 243 19.61 -10.86 16.25
CA THR A 243 20.92 -10.20 16.21
C THR A 243 22.05 -11.22 16.32
N TRP A 244 22.99 -11.17 15.40
CA TRP A 244 24.21 -11.96 15.48
C TRP A 244 25.09 -11.49 16.63
N ASN A 245 25.47 -12.42 17.48
CA ASN A 245 26.40 -12.18 18.58
C ASN A 245 27.77 -12.80 18.24
N PRO A 246 28.78 -12.00 17.88
CA PRO A 246 30.09 -12.52 17.47
C PRO A 246 30.88 -13.17 18.59
N LYS A 247 30.56 -12.90 19.87
CA LYS A 247 31.25 -13.51 21.03
C LYS A 247 30.77 -14.93 21.28
N THR A 248 29.46 -15.16 21.20
CA THR A 248 28.86 -16.48 21.42
C THR A 248 28.69 -17.30 20.15
N GLN A 249 28.77 -16.65 18.98
CA GLN A 249 28.45 -17.22 17.66
C GLN A 249 27.02 -17.77 17.59
N LEU A 250 26.09 -17.11 18.27
CA LEU A 250 24.67 -17.41 18.28
C LEU A 250 23.86 -16.25 17.70
N ILE A 251 22.63 -16.54 17.33
CA ILE A 251 21.62 -15.52 17.04
C ILE A 251 20.85 -15.26 18.33
N ASP A 252 21.01 -14.05 18.85
CA ASP A 252 20.23 -13.57 19.99
C ASP A 252 18.87 -13.10 19.49
N ARG A 253 17.80 -13.65 20.08
CA ARG A 253 16.41 -13.33 19.78
C ARG A 253 15.81 -12.54 20.94
N SER A 254 15.10 -11.45 20.60
CA SER A 254 14.43 -10.57 21.57
C SER A 254 13.15 -9.97 20.98
N SER A 255 12.45 -9.16 21.76
CA SER A 255 11.15 -8.60 21.38
C SER A 255 10.13 -9.71 21.07
N TYR A 256 9.79 -10.48 22.10
CA TYR A 256 8.71 -11.45 22.06
C TYR A 256 7.39 -10.67 22.18
N ILE A 257 6.72 -10.46 21.06
CA ILE A 257 5.55 -9.58 20.96
C ILE A 257 4.29 -10.41 20.79
N GLU A 258 3.29 -10.15 21.60
CA GLU A 258 1.92 -10.60 21.34
C GLU A 258 0.97 -9.42 21.38
N ILE A 259 0.22 -9.22 20.30
CA ILE A 259 -0.64 -8.06 20.10
C ILE A 259 -1.98 -8.50 19.51
N PHE A 260 -3.05 -7.93 20.05
CA PHE A 260 -4.40 -8.01 19.50
C PHE A 260 -4.89 -6.61 19.15
N HIS A 261 -5.50 -6.47 17.99
CA HIS A 261 -6.27 -5.30 17.61
C HIS A 261 -7.70 -5.70 17.35
N ASP A 262 -8.64 -4.92 17.89
CA ASP A 262 -10.04 -4.88 17.48
C ASP A 262 -10.32 -3.47 16.97
N GLN A 263 -10.62 -3.37 15.67
CA GLN A 263 -10.89 -2.10 15.00
C GLN A 263 -12.27 -2.14 14.37
N LYS A 264 -13.05 -1.09 14.64
CA LYS A 264 -14.32 -0.82 13.97
C LYS A 264 -14.26 0.55 13.33
N GLN A 265 -14.77 0.66 12.11
CA GLN A 265 -14.79 1.92 11.38
C GLN A 265 -16.10 2.06 10.63
N SER A 266 -16.80 3.16 10.82
CA SER A 266 -17.99 3.50 10.07
C SER A 266 -17.85 4.88 9.46
N GLY A 267 -18.41 5.09 8.27
CA GLY A 267 -18.31 6.39 7.64
C GLY A 267 -19.28 6.61 6.52
N ASN A 268 -19.34 7.86 6.10
CA ASN A 268 -20.11 8.31 4.95
C ASN A 268 -19.26 9.28 4.13
N ARG A 269 -19.08 8.94 2.86
CA ARG A 269 -18.48 9.79 1.85
C ARG A 269 -19.51 10.12 0.79
N MET A 270 -19.70 11.41 0.53
CA MET A 270 -20.60 11.91 -0.52
C MET A 270 -19.86 12.91 -1.38
N ASP A 271 -20.07 12.84 -2.68
CA ASP A 271 -19.66 13.88 -3.63
C ASP A 271 -20.78 14.16 -4.64
N ALA A 272 -20.85 15.42 -5.05
CA ALA A 272 -21.71 15.87 -6.13
C ALA A 272 -20.83 16.50 -7.23
N THR A 273 -21.01 16.03 -8.44
CA THR A 273 -20.35 16.58 -9.64
C THR A 273 -21.35 17.42 -10.43
N PHE A 274 -20.96 18.64 -10.76
CA PHE A 274 -21.70 19.57 -11.58
C PHE A 274 -20.92 19.80 -12.87
N SER A 275 -21.50 19.47 -14.02
CA SER A 275 -20.93 19.69 -15.35
C SER A 275 -21.79 20.68 -16.09
N GLY A 276 -21.21 21.78 -16.57
CA GLY A 276 -21.96 22.85 -17.22
C GLY A 276 -21.05 23.95 -17.73
N HIS A 277 -21.52 25.18 -17.68
CA HIS A 277 -20.76 26.36 -18.12
C HIS A 277 -20.82 27.45 -17.04
N ILE A 278 -19.67 28.05 -16.74
CA ILE A 278 -19.55 29.25 -15.91
C ILE A 278 -18.97 30.37 -16.77
N PHE A 279 -19.67 31.51 -16.90
CA PHE A 279 -19.28 32.62 -17.76
C PHE A 279 -19.04 32.22 -19.23
N GLY A 280 -19.79 31.21 -19.72
CA GLY A 280 -19.63 30.68 -21.09
C GLY A 280 -18.49 29.68 -21.26
N LEU A 281 -17.68 29.43 -20.23
CA LEU A 281 -16.58 28.45 -20.23
C LEU A 281 -17.08 27.10 -19.70
N ALA A 282 -16.70 26.00 -20.38
CA ALA A 282 -17.03 24.66 -19.91
C ALA A 282 -16.37 24.39 -18.54
N ASN A 283 -17.17 23.90 -17.61
CA ASN A 283 -16.79 23.73 -16.21
C ASN A 283 -17.22 22.37 -15.68
N GLN A 284 -16.39 21.75 -14.84
CA GLN A 284 -16.72 20.59 -14.05
C GLN A 284 -16.30 20.86 -12.60
N PHE A 285 -17.29 20.98 -11.73
CA PHE A 285 -17.10 21.25 -10.31
C PHE A 285 -17.53 20.03 -9.49
N VAL A 286 -16.70 19.62 -8.55
CA VAL A 286 -16.99 18.53 -7.59
C VAL A 286 -16.92 19.12 -6.19
N ALA A 287 -17.92 18.84 -5.36
CA ALA A 287 -17.89 19.15 -3.95
C ALA A 287 -18.41 17.98 -3.13
N GLY A 288 -17.88 17.79 -1.94
CA GLY A 288 -18.27 16.67 -1.11
C GLY A 288 -17.80 16.78 0.34
N PHE A 289 -18.18 15.74 1.08
CA PHE A 289 -17.75 15.55 2.46
C PHE A 289 -17.32 14.10 2.71
N ASP A 290 -16.56 13.92 3.78
CA ASP A 290 -16.14 12.61 4.29
C ASP A 290 -16.22 12.67 5.82
N VAL A 291 -17.04 11.81 6.42
CA VAL A 291 -17.18 11.68 7.87
C VAL A 291 -16.90 10.24 8.27
N ASN A 292 -16.16 10.06 9.36
CA ASN A 292 -15.61 8.78 9.75
C ASN A 292 -15.54 8.66 11.27
N HIS A 293 -15.98 7.52 11.80
CA HIS A 293 -15.87 7.16 13.21
C HIS A 293 -15.08 5.86 13.31
N ILE A 294 -14.01 5.86 14.10
CA ILE A 294 -13.12 4.73 14.25
C ILE A 294 -12.95 4.43 15.73
N GLU A 295 -13.19 3.19 16.11
CA GLU A 295 -12.81 2.62 17.41
C GLU A 295 -11.66 1.67 17.22
N PHE A 296 -10.61 1.79 18.03
CA PHE A 296 -9.42 0.96 17.95
C PHE A 296 -8.98 0.52 19.34
N PHE A 297 -9.15 -0.76 19.63
CA PHE A 297 -8.73 -1.35 20.89
C PHE A 297 -7.43 -2.15 20.71
N HIS A 298 -6.43 -1.85 21.52
CA HIS A 298 -5.10 -2.43 21.47
C HIS A 298 -4.79 -3.17 22.77
N THR A 299 -4.52 -4.47 22.66
CA THR A 299 -4.08 -5.34 23.76
C THR A 299 -2.69 -5.88 23.44
N ASN A 300 -1.78 -5.90 24.39
CA ASN A 300 -0.43 -6.41 24.19
C ASN A 300 0.24 -6.90 25.47
N ASN A 301 1.40 -7.59 25.31
CA ASN A 301 2.25 -8.04 26.42
C ASN A 301 3.42 -7.09 26.75
N SER A 302 3.33 -5.81 26.37
CA SER A 302 4.36 -4.79 26.67
C SER A 302 4.59 -4.63 28.20
N PRO A 303 5.83 -4.41 28.67
CA PRO A 303 7.07 -4.26 27.90
C PRO A 303 7.48 -5.60 27.29
N TYR A 304 7.79 -5.60 25.99
CA TYR A 304 8.07 -6.82 25.20
C TYR A 304 9.36 -7.51 25.66
N GLY A 305 9.26 -8.19 26.78
CA GLY A 305 10.31 -9.00 27.36
C GLY A 305 10.51 -10.31 26.59
N GLY A 306 11.40 -11.13 27.07
CA GLY A 306 11.77 -12.40 26.46
C GLY A 306 13.08 -12.32 25.71
N ALA A 307 13.90 -13.34 25.91
CA ALA A 307 15.17 -13.50 25.23
C ALA A 307 15.53 -14.97 25.06
N SER A 308 16.18 -15.31 23.99
CA SER A 308 16.81 -16.61 23.77
C SER A 308 17.96 -16.48 22.79
N SER A 309 18.86 -17.46 22.77
CA SER A 309 19.94 -17.51 21.81
C SER A 309 19.93 -18.88 21.14
N VAL A 310 20.11 -18.92 19.80
CA VAL A 310 20.06 -20.15 19.03
C VAL A 310 21.26 -20.24 18.08
N ASN A 311 21.66 -21.49 17.76
CA ASN A 311 22.67 -21.71 16.71
C ASN A 311 22.12 -21.25 15.35
N PRO A 312 22.87 -20.52 14.52
CA PRO A 312 22.36 -20.00 13.26
C PRO A 312 21.90 -21.06 12.26
N TYR A 313 22.45 -22.25 12.29
CA TYR A 313 22.24 -23.28 11.28
C TYR A 313 21.27 -24.39 11.71
N VAL A 314 21.40 -24.85 12.97
CA VAL A 314 20.60 -25.95 13.52
C VAL A 314 20.14 -25.57 14.93
N PHE A 315 18.85 -25.46 15.13
CA PHE A 315 18.29 -25.04 16.41
C PHE A 315 16.87 -25.56 16.63
N ASP A 316 16.52 -25.69 17.90
CA ASP A 316 15.13 -25.80 18.34
C ASP A 316 14.52 -24.38 18.34
N PRO A 317 13.41 -24.13 17.62
CA PRO A 317 12.73 -22.84 17.62
C PRO A 317 12.22 -22.44 19.01
N GLY A 318 12.00 -23.40 19.92
CA GLY A 318 11.43 -23.16 21.24
C GLY A 318 9.99 -22.67 21.18
N SER A 319 9.46 -22.30 22.34
CA SER A 319 8.11 -21.73 22.50
C SER A 319 8.18 -20.25 22.88
N PHE A 320 7.28 -19.46 22.32
CA PHE A 320 7.07 -18.05 22.67
C PHE A 320 6.76 -17.89 24.17
N PHE A 321 5.86 -18.72 24.70
CA PHE A 321 5.40 -18.63 26.11
C PHE A 321 6.45 -19.02 27.15
N ALA A 322 7.58 -19.56 26.74
CA ALA A 322 8.64 -19.91 27.68
C ALA A 322 9.27 -18.68 28.39
N THR A 323 9.13 -17.47 27.80
CA THR A 323 9.84 -16.27 28.27
C THR A 323 9.00 -15.00 28.31
N THR A 324 7.68 -15.08 28.10
CA THR A 324 6.84 -13.90 27.91
C THR A 324 5.90 -13.64 29.10
N THR A 325 5.44 -12.39 29.19
CA THR A 325 4.34 -11.98 30.07
C THR A 325 2.99 -12.12 29.33
N ALA A 326 1.92 -12.27 30.12
CA ALA A 326 0.57 -12.29 29.57
C ALA A 326 0.20 -10.92 28.96
N THR A 327 -0.68 -10.95 27.96
CA THR A 327 -1.26 -9.75 27.38
C THR A 327 -2.24 -9.07 28.34
N ALA A 328 -2.30 -7.75 28.26
CA ALA A 328 -3.26 -6.93 28.97
C ALA A 328 -3.75 -5.78 28.07
N PRO A 329 -4.95 -5.22 28.32
CA PRO A 329 -5.40 -4.02 27.65
C PRO A 329 -4.34 -2.91 27.69
N GLY A 330 -3.99 -2.38 26.53
CA GLY A 330 -3.02 -1.29 26.39
C GLY A 330 -3.72 0.05 26.33
N PHE A 331 -4.52 0.25 25.30
CA PHE A 331 -5.28 1.49 25.13
C PHE A 331 -6.50 1.28 24.21
N ASN A 332 -7.46 2.20 24.32
CA ASN A 332 -8.53 2.40 23.36
C ASN A 332 -8.40 3.79 22.74
N SER A 333 -8.60 3.91 21.43
CA SER A 333 -8.67 5.18 20.72
C SER A 333 -9.97 5.29 19.95
N ILE A 334 -10.65 6.43 20.11
CA ILE A 334 -11.81 6.81 19.31
C ILE A 334 -11.39 8.00 18.46
N VAL A 335 -11.59 7.92 17.14
CA VAL A 335 -11.28 9.01 16.22
C VAL A 335 -12.50 9.36 15.42
N ASN A 336 -12.96 10.62 15.53
CA ASN A 336 -13.97 11.17 14.67
C ASN A 336 -13.29 12.09 13.64
N GLN A 337 -13.54 11.83 12.36
CA GLN A 337 -12.97 12.65 11.30
C GLN A 337 -14.06 13.35 10.51
N TYR A 338 -13.82 14.60 10.22
CA TYR A 338 -14.70 15.44 9.41
C TYR A 338 -13.87 16.08 8.32
N ALA A 339 -14.34 15.98 7.09
CA ALA A 339 -13.69 16.64 5.98
C ALA A 339 -14.72 17.22 5.00
N LEU A 340 -14.36 18.38 4.44
CA LEU A 340 -15.06 19.01 3.32
C LEU A 340 -14.06 19.22 2.20
N PHE A 341 -14.46 18.97 0.96
CA PHE A 341 -13.61 19.19 -0.19
C PHE A 341 -14.38 19.74 -1.39
N ALA A 342 -13.67 20.46 -2.23
CA ALA A 342 -14.16 20.91 -3.53
C ALA A 342 -13.00 20.96 -4.53
N GLU A 343 -13.30 20.66 -5.78
CA GLU A 343 -12.37 20.76 -6.89
C GLU A 343 -13.10 21.25 -8.14
N ASP A 344 -12.47 22.13 -8.86
CA ASP A 344 -12.98 22.72 -10.09
C ASP A 344 -12.01 22.49 -11.25
N ARG A 345 -12.54 22.12 -12.40
CA ARG A 345 -11.85 22.11 -13.68
C ARG A 345 -12.57 23.07 -14.63
N LEU A 346 -11.94 24.20 -14.87
CA LEU A 346 -12.44 25.25 -15.77
C LEU A 346 -11.67 25.22 -17.09
N LYS A 347 -12.38 25.07 -18.20
CA LYS A 347 -11.80 25.09 -19.55
C LYS A 347 -11.66 26.55 -20.00
N LEU A 348 -10.48 27.13 -19.83
CA LEU A 348 -10.21 28.53 -20.17
C LEU A 348 -10.23 28.79 -21.67
N THR A 349 -9.77 27.81 -22.45
CA THR A 349 -9.86 27.75 -23.91
C THR A 349 -10.08 26.29 -24.32
N ASP A 350 -10.27 26.01 -25.61
CA ASP A 350 -10.39 24.63 -26.12
C ASP A 350 -9.18 23.76 -25.78
N GLN A 351 -8.02 24.38 -25.57
CA GLN A 351 -6.74 23.70 -25.32
C GLN A 351 -6.24 23.86 -23.89
N LEU A 352 -6.73 24.82 -23.11
CA LEU A 352 -6.20 25.17 -21.78
C LEU A 352 -7.25 24.99 -20.69
N SER A 353 -6.96 24.16 -19.71
CA SER A 353 -7.79 23.96 -18.52
C SER A 353 -7.03 24.38 -17.26
N LEU A 354 -7.73 25.06 -16.33
CA LEU A 354 -7.30 25.30 -14.96
C LEU A 354 -7.95 24.24 -14.06
N VAL A 355 -7.16 23.62 -13.19
CA VAL A 355 -7.66 22.72 -12.15
C VAL A 355 -7.29 23.31 -10.81
N THR A 356 -8.26 23.50 -9.91
CA THR A 356 -8.05 24.04 -8.57
C THR A 356 -8.91 23.28 -7.57
N GLY A 357 -8.33 22.90 -6.43
CA GLY A 357 -9.07 22.17 -5.41
C GLY A 357 -8.60 22.51 -4.00
N VAL A 358 -9.49 22.35 -3.04
CA VAL A 358 -9.26 22.57 -1.62
C VAL A 358 -9.96 21.49 -0.80
N ARG A 359 -9.33 21.08 0.31
CA ARG A 359 -9.91 20.19 1.32
C ARG A 359 -9.49 20.66 2.70
N TYR A 360 -10.43 20.59 3.63
CA TYR A 360 -10.19 20.80 5.05
C TYR A 360 -10.49 19.51 5.81
N ASP A 361 -9.53 19.04 6.60
CA ASP A 361 -9.63 17.86 7.46
C ASP A 361 -9.58 18.27 8.93
N ARG A 362 -10.43 17.65 9.77
CA ARG A 362 -10.49 17.86 11.22
C ARG A 362 -10.70 16.52 11.94
N PRO A 363 -9.64 15.77 12.27
CA PRO A 363 -9.72 14.61 13.15
C PRO A 363 -9.75 15.04 14.63
N GLU A 364 -10.68 14.44 15.38
CA GLU A 364 -10.81 14.54 16.82
C GLU A 364 -10.49 13.17 17.42
N LEU A 365 -9.53 13.12 18.31
CA LEU A 365 -9.03 11.88 18.92
C LEU A 365 -9.27 11.91 20.43
N ASP A 366 -9.87 10.84 20.95
CA ASP A 366 -9.94 10.49 22.37
C ASP A 366 -9.18 9.17 22.60
N ARG A 367 -8.19 9.20 23.49
CA ARG A 367 -7.41 8.02 23.86
C ARG A 367 -7.48 7.75 25.36
N THR A 368 -7.94 6.54 25.70
CA THR A 368 -7.86 5.98 27.05
C THR A 368 -6.69 5.01 27.14
N ASP A 369 -5.71 5.29 27.99
CA ASP A 369 -4.58 4.41 28.25
C ASP A 369 -4.85 3.60 29.52
N TYR A 370 -4.89 2.26 29.42
CA TYR A 370 -5.21 1.38 30.54
C TYR A 370 -3.98 0.99 31.37
N LYS A 371 -2.77 1.08 30.80
CA LYS A 371 -1.52 0.75 31.51
C LYS A 371 -1.01 1.94 32.31
N ILE A 372 -1.13 3.15 31.77
CA ILE A 372 -0.68 4.41 32.37
C ILE A 372 -1.81 5.44 32.21
N PRO A 373 -2.76 5.49 33.17
CA PRO A 373 -3.93 6.38 33.05
C PRO A 373 -3.58 7.85 32.77
N GLY A 374 -2.44 8.35 33.28
CA GLY A 374 -1.95 9.70 33.02
C GLY A 374 -1.56 9.97 31.55
N ASN A 375 -1.48 8.94 30.72
CA ASN A 375 -1.26 9.01 29.28
C ASN A 375 -2.57 9.08 28.48
N SER A 376 -3.72 9.07 29.14
CA SER A 376 -5.02 9.33 28.49
C SER A 376 -5.11 10.80 28.09
N PHE A 377 -5.68 11.08 26.92
CA PHE A 377 -5.78 12.44 26.42
C PHE A 377 -6.83 12.57 25.31
N GLU A 378 -7.32 13.78 25.12
CA GLU A 378 -8.08 14.20 23.97
C GLU A 378 -7.26 15.21 23.16
N THR A 379 -7.42 15.22 21.86
CA THR A 379 -6.79 16.22 20.98
C THR A 379 -7.60 16.37 19.69
N THR A 380 -7.58 17.60 19.14
CA THR A 380 -8.15 17.91 17.83
C THR A 380 -7.03 18.41 16.94
N LEU A 381 -6.89 17.79 15.78
CA LEU A 381 -5.98 18.22 14.74
C LEU A 381 -6.77 18.87 13.61
N SER A 382 -6.12 19.69 12.80
CA SER A 382 -6.73 20.21 11.58
C SER A 382 -5.68 20.45 10.51
N GLY A 383 -6.10 20.41 9.26
CA GLY A 383 -5.22 20.71 8.15
C GLY A 383 -5.98 21.06 6.89
N THR A 384 -5.38 21.93 6.08
CA THR A 384 -5.92 22.31 4.78
C THR A 384 -4.97 21.84 3.69
N SER A 385 -5.49 21.06 2.75
CA SER A 385 -4.82 20.65 1.53
C SER A 385 -5.40 21.41 0.34
N TRP A 386 -4.57 21.80 -0.61
CA TRP A 386 -5.03 22.48 -1.81
C TRP A 386 -4.10 22.20 -2.98
N ARG A 387 -4.62 22.32 -4.21
CA ARG A 387 -3.82 22.25 -5.41
C ARG A 387 -4.31 23.23 -6.46
N THR A 388 -3.40 23.66 -7.31
CA THR A 388 -3.72 24.39 -8.53
C THR A 388 -2.79 23.94 -9.64
N GLY A 389 -3.30 23.88 -10.87
CA GLY A 389 -2.51 23.44 -12.01
C GLY A 389 -3.17 23.81 -13.32
N LEU A 390 -2.34 23.84 -14.36
CA LEU A 390 -2.76 24.06 -15.73
C LEU A 390 -2.52 22.78 -16.53
N VAL A 391 -3.47 22.48 -17.43
CA VAL A 391 -3.36 21.41 -18.41
C VAL A 391 -3.52 22.03 -19.79
N TYR A 392 -2.51 21.91 -20.64
CA TYR A 392 -2.48 22.42 -22.00
C TYR A 392 -2.46 21.28 -23.00
N GLU A 393 -3.48 21.20 -23.82
CA GLU A 393 -3.68 20.17 -24.85
C GLU A 393 -3.52 20.82 -26.25
N PRO A 394 -2.27 21.05 -26.73
CA PRO A 394 -2.02 21.75 -27.98
C PRO A 394 -2.57 21.03 -29.22
N ILE A 395 -2.57 19.72 -29.17
CA ILE A 395 -3.13 18.82 -30.19
C ILE A 395 -3.85 17.68 -29.51
N LYS A 396 -4.72 16.99 -30.22
CA LYS A 396 -5.39 15.79 -29.74
C LYS A 396 -4.36 14.76 -29.22
N ASP A 397 -4.66 14.13 -28.09
CA ASP A 397 -3.88 13.05 -27.48
C ASP A 397 -2.50 13.48 -26.90
N LEU A 398 -2.20 14.79 -26.80
CA LEU A 398 -1.01 15.33 -26.14
C LEU A 398 -1.43 16.33 -25.06
N ALA A 399 -1.07 16.06 -23.82
CA ALA A 399 -1.29 16.94 -22.67
C ALA A 399 0.04 17.32 -22.00
N LEU A 400 0.28 18.63 -21.88
CA LEU A 400 1.33 19.22 -21.05
C LEU A 400 0.68 19.73 -19.77
N TYR A 401 1.27 19.49 -18.61
CA TYR A 401 0.70 19.98 -17.36
C TYR A 401 1.76 20.50 -16.40
N GLY A 402 1.33 21.41 -15.56
CA GLY A 402 2.12 21.88 -14.41
C GLY A 402 1.19 22.10 -13.22
N GLN A 403 1.61 21.67 -12.04
CA GLN A 403 0.82 21.81 -10.82
C GLN A 403 1.68 22.21 -9.61
N TYR A 404 1.06 22.91 -8.70
CA TYR A 404 1.53 23.11 -7.33
C TYR A 404 0.49 22.57 -6.37
N ALA A 405 0.91 21.77 -5.41
CA ALA A 405 0.03 21.15 -4.44
C ALA A 405 0.61 21.25 -3.01
N VAL A 406 -0.28 21.44 -2.05
CA VAL A 406 0.01 21.37 -0.61
C VAL A 406 -0.89 20.27 -0.04
N GLY A 407 -0.30 19.27 0.59
CA GLY A 407 -1.00 18.20 1.27
C GLY A 407 -0.65 18.14 2.75
N VAL A 408 -1.47 17.46 3.53
CA VAL A 408 -1.18 17.16 4.93
C VAL A 408 -1.07 15.65 5.13
N ASP A 409 -0.20 15.25 6.06
CA ASP A 409 -0.03 13.86 6.49
C ASP A 409 -0.15 13.75 8.00
N PRO A 410 -0.61 12.61 8.54
CA PRO A 410 -0.55 12.35 9.97
C PRO A 410 0.89 12.37 10.48
N VAL A 411 1.09 12.83 11.70
CA VAL A 411 2.42 12.80 12.35
C VAL A 411 2.84 11.38 12.72
N GLY A 412 1.86 10.51 12.87
CA GLY A 412 1.93 9.08 13.11
C GLY A 412 0.60 8.49 12.71
N ASN A 413 0.34 7.22 13.02
CA ASN A 413 -0.99 6.67 12.81
C ASN A 413 -1.96 7.32 13.81
N LEU A 414 -2.97 8.05 13.33
CA LEU A 414 -3.91 8.79 14.18
C LEU A 414 -4.53 7.91 15.26
N ILE A 415 -4.99 6.70 14.89
CA ILE A 415 -5.63 5.77 15.82
C ILE A 415 -4.68 5.14 16.85
N SER A 416 -3.36 5.34 16.72
CA SER A 416 -2.35 4.89 17.67
C SER A 416 -1.43 6.02 18.17
N LEU A 417 -1.86 7.27 18.04
CA LEU A 417 -1.13 8.44 18.51
C LEU A 417 -0.86 8.33 20.02
N SER A 418 0.37 8.60 20.45
CA SER A 418 0.76 8.51 21.87
C SER A 418 0.57 9.83 22.60
N ALA A 419 0.53 9.79 23.95
CA ALA A 419 0.42 10.98 24.78
C ALA A 419 1.55 11.99 24.55
N SER A 420 2.76 11.54 24.23
CA SER A 420 3.89 12.40 23.88
C SER A 420 3.69 13.17 22.56
N GLN A 421 2.76 12.72 21.75
CA GLN A 421 2.44 13.30 20.42
C GLN A 421 1.16 14.14 20.42
N LYS A 422 0.42 14.23 21.53
CA LYS A 422 -0.90 14.89 21.61
C LYS A 422 -0.92 16.37 21.19
N ASN A 423 0.20 17.05 21.30
CA ASN A 423 0.33 18.49 20.98
C ASN A 423 0.91 18.71 19.57
N PHE A 424 1.17 17.66 18.81
CA PHE A 424 1.72 17.79 17.47
C PHE A 424 0.62 18.09 16.45
N GLN A 425 1.02 18.76 15.37
CA GLN A 425 0.15 19.10 14.26
C GLN A 425 0.29 18.08 13.13
N LEU A 426 -0.56 18.13 12.12
CA LEU A 426 -0.36 17.37 10.90
C LEU A 426 0.95 17.82 10.22
N ALA A 427 1.73 16.87 9.70
CA ALA A 427 2.86 17.19 8.84
C ALA A 427 2.33 17.80 7.53
N SER A 428 3.12 18.64 6.87
CA SER A 428 2.72 19.26 5.60
C SER A 428 3.71 18.92 4.49
N GLY A 429 3.20 18.67 3.28
CA GLY A 429 4.01 18.46 2.08
C GLY A 429 3.64 19.45 1.00
N LYS A 430 4.67 20.01 0.34
CA LYS A 430 4.53 20.89 -0.81
C LYS A 430 5.16 20.22 -2.02
N GLN A 431 4.47 20.22 -3.16
CA GLN A 431 4.98 19.66 -4.40
C GLN A 431 4.83 20.64 -5.55
N THR A 432 5.86 20.74 -6.36
CA THR A 432 5.82 21.26 -7.72
C THR A 432 6.03 20.09 -8.68
N GLU A 433 5.21 19.99 -9.71
CA GLU A 433 5.32 18.97 -10.75
C GLU A 433 5.02 19.55 -12.11
N ILE A 434 5.81 19.16 -13.10
CA ILE A 434 5.56 19.39 -14.51
C ILE A 434 5.63 18.06 -15.27
N GLY A 435 4.81 17.91 -16.29
CA GLY A 435 4.83 16.66 -17.03
C GLY A 435 4.15 16.75 -18.38
N VAL A 436 4.31 15.67 -19.12
CA VAL A 436 3.72 15.45 -20.42
C VAL A 436 3.15 14.03 -20.50
N LYS A 437 2.00 13.91 -21.15
CA LYS A 437 1.33 12.63 -21.46
C LYS A 437 0.92 12.65 -22.90
N GLN A 438 1.20 11.57 -23.60
CA GLN A 438 0.79 11.43 -25.00
C GLN A 438 0.31 10.02 -25.29
N SER A 439 -0.81 9.92 -26.01
CA SER A 439 -1.24 8.71 -26.71
C SER A 439 -0.92 8.88 -28.20
N PHE A 440 -0.47 7.81 -28.86
CA PHE A 440 -0.04 7.85 -30.25
C PHE A 440 -0.35 6.53 -30.97
N LEU A 441 -0.12 6.45 -32.27
CA LEU A 441 -0.44 5.28 -33.11
C LEU A 441 -1.91 4.82 -32.96
N GLY A 442 -2.85 5.77 -32.85
CA GLY A 442 -4.28 5.45 -32.70
C GLY A 442 -4.62 4.74 -31.39
N GLY A 443 -3.90 5.05 -30.31
CA GLY A 443 -4.09 4.45 -28.98
C GLY A 443 -3.29 3.17 -28.72
N ARG A 444 -2.47 2.70 -29.69
CA ARG A 444 -1.57 1.55 -29.50
C ARG A 444 -0.33 1.88 -28.68
N GLY A 445 -0.01 3.16 -28.53
CA GLY A 445 1.12 3.63 -27.73
C GLY A 445 0.68 4.74 -26.78
N GLU A 446 1.24 4.74 -25.59
CA GLU A 446 1.15 5.84 -24.63
C GLU A 446 2.49 6.02 -23.90
N TRP A 447 2.83 7.23 -23.57
CA TRP A 447 3.96 7.51 -22.71
C TRP A 447 3.69 8.69 -21.78
N THR A 448 4.38 8.70 -20.66
CA THR A 448 4.36 9.81 -19.71
C THR A 448 5.77 10.15 -19.29
N LEU A 449 6.03 11.44 -19.06
CA LEU A 449 7.26 11.93 -18.44
C LEU A 449 6.88 13.04 -17.46
N ALA A 450 7.37 12.96 -16.24
CA ALA A 450 7.13 13.97 -15.20
C ALA A 450 8.40 14.26 -14.42
N GLY A 451 8.61 15.53 -14.08
CA GLY A 451 9.62 15.98 -13.13
C GLY A 451 8.94 16.59 -11.91
N TYR A 452 9.45 16.31 -10.71
CA TYR A 452 8.85 16.78 -9.47
C TYR A 452 9.87 17.19 -8.42
N GLU A 453 9.43 18.04 -7.50
CA GLU A 453 10.07 18.34 -6.23
C GLU A 453 9.03 18.31 -5.12
N ILE A 454 9.31 17.59 -4.03
CA ILE A 454 8.46 17.49 -2.84
C ILE A 454 9.30 17.87 -1.62
N VAL A 455 8.74 18.72 -0.74
CA VAL A 455 9.32 19.03 0.58
C VAL A 455 8.27 18.74 1.63
N LYS A 456 8.57 17.83 2.56
CA LYS A 456 7.72 17.49 3.71
C LYS A 456 8.32 18.06 4.98
N ASN A 457 7.51 18.84 5.72
CA ASN A 457 7.88 19.53 6.94
C ASN A 457 7.13 18.95 8.14
N ASN A 458 7.58 19.33 9.33
CA ASN A 458 6.97 18.94 10.60
C ASN A 458 7.02 17.41 10.82
N LEU A 459 8.08 16.76 10.35
CA LEU A 459 8.33 15.37 10.66
C LEU A 459 8.77 15.19 12.10
N LEU A 460 8.42 14.05 12.71
CA LEU A 460 8.92 13.70 14.01
C LEU A 460 10.39 13.27 13.93
N ILE A 461 11.19 13.82 14.81
CA ILE A 461 12.55 13.36 15.11
C ILE A 461 12.66 13.10 16.60
N ALA A 462 13.58 12.23 17.01
CA ALA A 462 13.90 12.06 18.44
C ALA A 462 14.41 13.38 19.01
N ASP A 463 13.96 13.76 20.23
CA ASP A 463 14.48 14.95 20.90
C ASP A 463 15.91 14.68 21.42
N PRO A 464 16.93 15.36 20.88
CA PRO A 464 18.31 15.12 21.31
C PRO A 464 18.58 15.63 22.74
N GLY A 465 17.76 16.54 23.26
CA GLY A 465 17.89 17.09 24.60
C GLY A 465 17.17 16.30 25.67
N ASN A 466 16.13 15.54 25.31
CA ASN A 466 15.29 14.76 26.20
C ASN A 466 15.03 13.35 25.63
N PRO A 467 15.86 12.36 25.94
CA PRO A 467 15.68 10.99 25.47
C PRO A 467 14.29 10.43 25.79
N GLY A 468 13.62 9.84 24.81
CA GLY A 468 12.26 9.31 24.94
C GLY A 468 11.16 10.29 24.51
N TYR A 469 11.50 11.54 24.19
CA TYR A 469 10.59 12.54 23.62
C TYR A 469 10.84 12.72 22.12
N SER A 470 9.88 13.33 21.44
CA SER A 470 9.98 13.68 20.03
C SER A 470 9.80 15.19 19.83
N LEU A 471 10.48 15.74 18.85
CA LEU A 471 10.29 17.09 18.33
C LEU A 471 9.67 17.04 16.95
N GLN A 472 8.81 18.01 16.64
CA GLN A 472 8.17 18.14 15.33
C GLN A 472 8.87 19.24 14.50
N VAL A 473 10.13 19.02 14.19
CA VAL A 473 10.98 19.97 13.45
C VAL A 473 11.67 19.33 12.24
N GLY A 474 11.43 18.03 12.01
CA GLY A 474 12.05 17.30 10.92
C GLY A 474 11.58 17.79 9.55
N GLN A 475 12.51 17.73 8.58
CA GLN A 475 12.24 18.07 7.19
C GLN A 475 12.92 17.05 6.27
N GLN A 476 12.21 16.67 5.22
CA GLN A 476 12.70 15.76 4.19
C GLN A 476 12.29 16.27 2.82
N SER A 477 13.22 16.26 1.87
CA SER A 477 12.93 16.63 0.48
C SER A 477 13.24 15.48 -0.48
N SER A 478 12.55 15.50 -1.61
CA SER A 478 12.76 14.57 -2.71
C SER A 478 12.51 15.28 -4.04
N ARG A 479 13.39 15.05 -5.00
CA ARG A 479 13.23 15.50 -6.39
C ARG A 479 13.54 14.36 -7.33
N GLY A 480 12.82 14.26 -8.43
CA GLY A 480 13.00 13.15 -9.34
C GLY A 480 12.33 13.33 -10.68
N VAL A 481 12.61 12.36 -11.54
CA VAL A 481 11.99 12.21 -12.86
C VAL A 481 11.37 10.81 -12.93
N GLU A 482 10.17 10.75 -13.45
CA GLU A 482 9.42 9.52 -13.68
C GLU A 482 9.01 9.43 -15.15
N ALA A 483 9.18 8.26 -15.75
CA ALA A 483 8.74 7.98 -17.11
C ALA A 483 8.02 6.64 -17.17
N SER A 484 7.05 6.53 -18.07
CA SER A 484 6.43 5.26 -18.42
C SER A 484 6.10 5.22 -19.92
N VAL A 485 6.11 4.02 -20.49
CA VAL A 485 5.69 3.76 -21.85
C VAL A 485 4.97 2.42 -21.91
N GLY A 486 3.83 2.40 -22.61
CA GLY A 486 3.12 1.21 -23.03
C GLY A 486 2.98 1.25 -24.54
N LEU A 487 3.38 0.19 -25.24
CA LEU A 487 3.41 0.17 -26.71
C LEU A 487 3.06 -1.22 -27.25
N ALA A 488 1.94 -1.29 -27.97
CA ALA A 488 1.57 -2.44 -28.77
C ALA A 488 2.09 -2.26 -30.20
N LEU A 489 3.00 -3.14 -30.62
CA LEU A 489 3.63 -3.16 -31.92
C LEU A 489 2.94 -4.17 -32.85
N ASP A 490 3.29 -4.16 -34.13
CA ASP A 490 2.87 -5.18 -35.07
C ASP A 490 3.51 -6.55 -34.74
N TYR A 491 2.99 -7.61 -35.31
CA TYR A 491 3.44 -9.01 -35.11
C TYR A 491 3.32 -9.50 -33.65
N GLY A 492 2.36 -8.96 -32.88
CA GLY A 492 2.03 -9.42 -31.53
C GLY A 492 3.01 -9.01 -30.43
N TRP A 493 3.88 -8.02 -30.68
CA TRP A 493 4.78 -7.49 -29.66
C TRP A 493 4.11 -6.41 -28.81
N ARG A 494 4.37 -6.46 -27.50
CA ARG A 494 3.99 -5.43 -26.54
C ARG A 494 5.15 -5.14 -25.60
N ILE A 495 5.42 -3.86 -25.38
CA ILE A 495 6.41 -3.35 -24.43
C ILE A 495 5.69 -2.50 -23.39
N ASP A 496 5.92 -2.80 -22.11
CA ASP A 496 5.51 -1.97 -20.98
C ASP A 496 6.75 -1.67 -20.15
N ALA A 497 7.11 -0.40 -20.00
CA ALA A 497 8.27 -0.01 -19.22
C ALA A 497 7.97 1.22 -18.36
N ASN A 498 8.55 1.26 -17.18
CA ASN A 498 8.49 2.44 -16.33
C ASN A 498 9.80 2.59 -15.55
N THR A 499 10.12 3.83 -15.20
CA THR A 499 11.30 4.15 -14.40
C THR A 499 11.06 5.39 -13.56
N ALA A 500 11.67 5.42 -12.38
CA ALA A 500 11.82 6.59 -11.54
C ALA A 500 13.27 6.73 -11.11
N LEU A 501 13.81 7.92 -11.29
CA LEU A 501 15.13 8.32 -10.80
C LEU A 501 14.92 9.47 -9.84
N LEU A 502 15.42 9.35 -8.61
CA LEU A 502 15.18 10.36 -7.58
C LEU A 502 16.38 10.58 -6.68
N ARG A 503 16.38 11.74 -6.03
CA ARG A 503 17.26 12.07 -4.92
C ARG A 503 16.41 12.56 -3.76
N ALA A 504 16.38 11.78 -2.69
CA ALA A 504 15.73 12.14 -1.44
C ALA A 504 16.78 12.31 -0.35
N LYS A 505 16.55 13.24 0.57
CA LYS A 505 17.43 13.50 1.72
C LYS A 505 16.64 14.02 2.91
N TYR A 506 17.15 13.77 4.09
CA TYR A 506 16.76 14.52 5.27
C TYR A 506 17.34 15.93 5.18
N ASP A 507 16.53 16.96 5.25
CA ASP A 507 17.00 18.35 5.34
C ASP A 507 17.21 18.75 6.79
N ASN A 508 16.38 18.22 7.71
CA ASN A 508 16.54 18.33 9.15
C ASN A 508 16.17 17.01 9.83
N ASN A 509 17.13 16.34 10.43
CA ASN A 509 16.97 15.16 11.27
C ASN A 509 18.17 15.03 12.20
N SER A 510 17.94 14.76 13.47
CA SER A 510 19.02 14.53 14.44
C SER A 510 18.58 13.56 15.54
N GLN A 511 19.54 12.89 16.15
CA GLN A 511 19.31 11.98 17.28
C GLN A 511 20.43 12.12 18.31
N LEU A 512 20.13 11.72 19.55
CA LEU A 512 21.15 11.57 20.60
C LEU A 512 21.81 10.19 20.46
N VAL A 513 23.09 10.16 20.16
CA VAL A 513 23.88 8.93 20.02
C VAL A 513 25.10 9.01 20.95
N GLY A 514 25.20 8.09 21.90
CA GLY A 514 26.32 8.08 22.85
C GLY A 514 26.48 9.39 23.65
N GLY A 515 25.37 10.07 23.98
CA GLY A 515 25.38 11.34 24.71
C GLY A 515 25.72 12.59 23.86
N LYS A 516 25.83 12.44 22.52
CA LYS A 516 26.09 13.54 21.61
C LYS A 516 24.96 13.68 20.59
N ILE A 517 24.61 14.90 20.24
CA ILE A 517 23.65 15.18 19.16
C ILE A 517 24.35 14.93 17.82
N VAL A 518 23.83 13.97 17.06
CA VAL A 518 24.31 13.65 15.71
C VAL A 518 23.26 14.10 14.70
N SER A 519 23.67 14.95 13.75
CA SER A 519 22.82 15.37 12.64
C SER A 519 22.91 14.36 11.50
N TYR A 520 21.78 14.03 10.92
CA TYR A 520 21.63 13.21 9.71
C TYR A 520 21.20 14.04 8.49
N ALA A 521 21.26 15.37 8.58
CA ALA A 521 20.97 16.25 7.46
C ALA A 521 21.87 15.91 6.26
N GLY A 522 21.27 15.79 5.07
CA GLY A 522 21.93 15.36 3.85
C GLY A 522 21.89 13.85 3.57
N ASN A 523 21.63 13.02 4.58
CA ASN A 523 21.54 11.57 4.41
C ASN A 523 20.29 11.15 3.64
N VAL A 524 20.40 10.02 2.93
CA VAL A 524 19.29 9.38 2.20
C VAL A 524 18.31 8.77 3.21
N PRO A 525 17.00 8.97 3.05
CA PRO A 525 16.01 8.35 3.93
C PRO A 525 16.05 6.81 3.87
N VAL A 526 15.76 6.18 5.01
CA VAL A 526 15.76 4.72 5.15
C VAL A 526 14.75 4.09 4.18
N ASN A 527 15.14 2.97 3.56
CA ASN A 527 14.34 2.23 2.59
C ASN A 527 13.95 3.00 1.32
N VAL A 528 14.70 4.03 0.95
CA VAL A 528 14.46 4.82 -0.26
C VAL A 528 15.55 4.54 -1.30
N PRO A 529 15.25 3.84 -2.41
CA PRO A 529 16.19 3.68 -3.52
C PRO A 529 16.21 4.93 -4.40
N GLN A 530 17.34 5.21 -5.04
CA GLN A 530 17.46 6.31 -5.99
C GLN A 530 16.96 5.95 -7.39
N GLN A 531 16.77 4.67 -7.67
CA GLN A 531 16.30 4.15 -8.95
C GLN A 531 15.32 3.01 -8.71
N VAL A 532 14.19 3.04 -9.43
CA VAL A 532 13.26 1.92 -9.60
C VAL A 532 12.85 1.87 -11.06
N SER A 533 13.09 0.74 -11.72
CA SER A 533 12.75 0.56 -13.13
C SER A 533 12.14 -0.81 -13.36
N ASN A 534 11.16 -0.89 -14.24
CA ASN A 534 10.55 -2.13 -14.69
C ASN A 534 10.48 -2.13 -16.21
N VAL A 535 10.77 -3.26 -16.82
CA VAL A 535 10.60 -3.46 -18.26
C VAL A 535 9.95 -4.82 -18.47
N TRP A 536 8.83 -4.84 -19.17
CA TRP A 536 8.11 -6.04 -19.56
C TRP A 536 8.00 -6.11 -21.07
N LEU A 537 8.23 -7.30 -21.60
CA LEU A 537 8.06 -7.63 -23.00
C LEU A 537 7.10 -8.81 -23.11
N THR A 538 6.10 -8.67 -23.98
CA THR A 538 5.17 -9.75 -24.32
C THR A 538 5.22 -9.97 -25.83
N TRP A 539 5.20 -11.24 -26.26
CA TRP A 539 5.13 -11.60 -27.66
C TRP A 539 4.09 -12.69 -27.89
N ASP A 540 3.05 -12.35 -28.63
CA ASP A 540 2.05 -13.28 -29.13
C ASP A 540 2.59 -13.92 -30.42
N PHE A 541 3.42 -14.95 -30.29
CA PHE A 541 4.16 -15.54 -31.41
C PHE A 541 3.34 -16.50 -32.26
N ALA A 542 2.18 -16.93 -31.75
CA ALA A 542 1.20 -17.73 -32.47
C ALA A 542 -0.21 -17.39 -31.97
N PRO A 543 -1.29 -17.70 -32.71
CA PRO A 543 -2.66 -17.31 -32.36
C PRO A 543 -3.08 -17.68 -30.93
N ASN A 544 -2.57 -18.79 -30.39
CA ASN A 544 -2.94 -19.32 -29.09
C ASN A 544 -1.80 -19.26 -28.07
N TRP A 545 -0.65 -18.68 -28.40
CA TRP A 545 0.54 -18.71 -27.58
C TRP A 545 1.15 -17.33 -27.39
N SER A 546 1.46 -17.03 -26.14
CA SER A 546 2.19 -15.82 -25.76
C SER A 546 3.37 -16.21 -24.86
N VAL A 547 4.50 -15.56 -25.06
CA VAL A 547 5.62 -15.57 -24.11
C VAL A 547 5.81 -14.17 -23.56
N TYR A 548 6.13 -14.05 -22.29
CA TYR A 548 6.39 -12.77 -21.67
C TYR A 548 7.51 -12.86 -20.65
N GLY A 549 8.22 -11.78 -20.49
CA GLY A 549 9.27 -11.67 -19.50
C GLY A 549 9.52 -10.21 -19.12
N GLY A 550 10.03 -10.01 -17.92
CA GLY A 550 10.32 -8.67 -17.45
C GLY A 550 11.39 -8.68 -16.38
N VAL A 551 11.97 -7.50 -16.18
CA VAL A 551 12.97 -7.24 -15.15
C VAL A 551 12.52 -6.08 -14.28
N GLN A 552 12.62 -6.27 -12.96
CA GLN A 552 12.54 -5.20 -11.98
C GLN A 552 13.94 -4.87 -11.50
N ILE A 553 14.32 -3.60 -11.58
CA ILE A 553 15.62 -3.05 -11.15
C ILE A 553 15.36 -2.09 -10.00
N VAL A 554 15.93 -2.38 -8.83
CA VAL A 554 15.84 -1.53 -7.64
C VAL A 554 17.23 -1.17 -7.17
N GLY A 555 17.49 0.12 -7.03
CA GLY A 555 18.76 0.67 -6.55
C GLY A 555 19.06 0.31 -5.10
N ALA A 556 20.28 0.50 -4.68
CA ALA A 556 20.68 0.31 -3.29
C ALA A 556 19.96 1.27 -2.35
N MET A 557 19.75 0.82 -1.11
CA MET A 557 19.07 1.57 -0.03
C MET A 557 19.90 1.54 1.24
N TYR A 558 19.52 2.34 2.22
CA TYR A 558 20.09 2.28 3.55
C TYR A 558 19.07 1.77 4.57
N SER A 559 19.54 1.03 5.57
CA SER A 559 18.72 0.47 6.65
C SER A 559 18.76 1.31 7.93
N ASP A 560 19.59 2.34 7.98
CA ASP A 560 19.81 3.24 9.12
C ASP A 560 19.88 4.70 8.71
N LEU A 561 19.57 5.60 9.65
CA LEU A 561 19.59 7.05 9.44
C LEU A 561 21.01 7.58 9.17
N ALA A 562 22.03 6.91 9.70
CA ALA A 562 23.43 7.30 9.53
C ALA A 562 24.00 6.92 8.15
N ASN A 563 23.25 6.16 7.34
CA ASN A 563 23.67 5.61 6.06
C ASN A 563 24.93 4.73 6.14
N THR A 564 25.13 4.05 7.25
CA THR A 564 26.25 3.13 7.48
C THR A 564 25.96 1.72 7.01
N GLN A 565 24.70 1.28 7.12
CA GLN A 565 24.25 -0.05 6.70
C GLN A 565 23.62 0.02 5.32
N ARG A 566 24.44 -0.21 4.29
CA ARG A 566 23.97 -0.23 2.90
C ARG A 566 23.39 -1.59 2.54
N ARG A 567 22.14 -1.62 2.08
CA ARG A 567 21.49 -2.78 1.47
C ARG A 567 21.70 -2.73 -0.05
N PRO A 568 22.27 -3.78 -0.66
CA PRO A 568 22.53 -3.82 -2.11
C PRO A 568 21.25 -3.65 -2.93
N GLY A 569 21.35 -3.01 -4.08
CA GLY A 569 20.31 -3.04 -5.10
C GLY A 569 20.18 -4.44 -5.72
N TYR A 570 19.09 -4.67 -6.43
CA TYR A 570 18.83 -5.97 -7.05
C TYR A 570 18.11 -5.85 -8.40
N ASN A 571 18.27 -6.91 -9.20
CA ASN A 571 17.56 -7.10 -10.46
C ASN A 571 16.86 -8.45 -10.43
N VAL A 572 15.53 -8.45 -10.47
CA VAL A 572 14.73 -9.68 -10.45
C VAL A 572 14.06 -9.85 -11.80
N VAL A 573 14.32 -10.98 -12.44
CA VAL A 573 13.73 -11.35 -13.73
C VAL A 573 12.61 -12.35 -13.51
N ASN A 574 11.44 -12.05 -14.07
CA ASN A 574 10.27 -12.93 -14.08
C ASN A 574 9.88 -13.21 -15.54
N GLY A 575 9.23 -14.33 -15.78
CA GLY A 575 8.74 -14.63 -17.12
C GLY A 575 7.76 -15.78 -17.14
N GLY A 576 7.18 -16.04 -18.31
CA GLY A 576 6.22 -17.11 -18.44
C GLY A 576 5.76 -17.32 -19.88
N ILE A 577 5.02 -18.38 -20.05
CA ILE A 577 4.35 -18.75 -21.29
C ILE A 577 2.86 -18.94 -21.00
N ARG A 578 2.04 -18.52 -21.92
CA ARG A 578 0.58 -18.63 -21.85
C ARG A 578 0.07 -19.33 -23.10
N TRP A 579 -0.80 -20.29 -22.90
CA TRP A 579 -1.48 -21.02 -23.93
C TRP A 579 -3.00 -20.89 -23.79
N LYS A 580 -3.67 -20.58 -24.89
CA LYS A 580 -5.14 -20.48 -25.00
C LYS A 580 -5.61 -21.56 -25.98
N PRO A 581 -5.89 -22.80 -25.51
CA PRO A 581 -6.37 -23.85 -26.40
C PRO A 581 -7.69 -23.50 -27.11
N ASP A 582 -8.51 -22.70 -26.45
CA ASP A 582 -9.78 -22.16 -26.95
C ASP A 582 -10.05 -20.77 -26.36
N ASP A 583 -11.19 -20.16 -26.70
CA ASP A 583 -11.58 -18.81 -26.23
C ASP A 583 -11.94 -18.75 -24.73
N ARG A 584 -12.12 -19.89 -24.09
CA ARG A 584 -12.54 -20.00 -22.70
C ARG A 584 -11.42 -20.38 -21.75
N THR A 585 -10.44 -21.12 -22.24
CA THR A 585 -9.39 -21.71 -21.41
C THR A 585 -8.08 -20.98 -21.58
N THR A 586 -7.42 -20.67 -20.47
CA THR A 586 -6.05 -20.14 -20.44
C THR A 586 -5.20 -20.98 -19.50
N VAL A 587 -4.10 -21.51 -20.01
CA VAL A 587 -3.08 -22.21 -19.23
C VAL A 587 -1.84 -21.31 -19.19
N ALA A 588 -1.29 -21.05 -18.01
CA ALA A 588 -0.09 -20.25 -17.88
C ALA A 588 0.94 -20.94 -16.98
N PHE A 589 2.18 -20.98 -17.47
CA PHE A 589 3.34 -21.35 -16.66
C PHE A 589 4.19 -20.11 -16.44
N ARG A 590 4.49 -19.81 -15.17
CA ARG A 590 5.23 -18.62 -14.73
C ARG A 590 6.44 -19.02 -13.91
N VAL A 591 7.51 -18.27 -14.05
CA VAL A 591 8.69 -18.40 -13.20
C VAL A 591 9.01 -17.03 -12.63
N TYR A 592 8.94 -16.92 -11.32
CA TYR A 592 9.35 -15.75 -10.57
C TYR A 592 10.80 -15.89 -10.13
N ASN A 593 11.54 -14.78 -10.12
CA ASN A 593 12.96 -14.77 -9.79
C ASN A 593 13.75 -15.85 -10.56
N LEU A 594 13.69 -15.79 -11.88
CA LEU A 594 14.21 -16.82 -12.80
C LEU A 594 15.67 -17.21 -12.52
N PHE A 595 16.50 -16.25 -12.12
CA PHE A 595 17.93 -16.48 -11.85
C PHE A 595 18.24 -16.77 -10.38
N ASP A 596 17.22 -16.97 -9.55
CA ASP A 596 17.34 -17.26 -8.10
C ASP A 596 18.19 -16.24 -7.34
N GLN A 597 18.05 -14.96 -7.71
CA GLN A 597 18.74 -13.86 -7.05
C GLN A 597 18.36 -13.80 -5.57
N VAL A 598 19.35 -13.76 -4.67
CA VAL A 598 19.15 -13.44 -3.26
C VAL A 598 19.13 -11.93 -3.10
N TYR A 599 18.03 -11.39 -2.60
CA TYR A 599 17.85 -9.96 -2.45
C TYR A 599 17.02 -9.63 -1.21
N ALA A 600 17.18 -8.43 -0.68
CA ALA A 600 16.45 -7.94 0.48
C ALA A 600 15.40 -6.91 0.07
N VAL A 601 14.13 -7.20 0.36
CA VAL A 601 13.00 -6.31 0.08
C VAL A 601 12.97 -5.14 1.07
N THR A 602 13.12 -5.44 2.37
CA THR A 602 13.16 -4.44 3.44
C THR A 602 14.13 -4.88 4.54
N ALA A 603 14.36 -4.03 5.51
CA ALA A 603 15.18 -4.30 6.68
C ALA A 603 14.38 -4.07 7.97
N ASN A 604 14.63 -4.88 8.98
CA ASN A 604 14.23 -4.61 10.35
C ASN A 604 15.47 -4.19 11.16
N GLY A 605 15.65 -2.89 11.28
CA GLY A 605 16.88 -2.32 11.84
C GLY A 605 18.13 -2.67 11.03
N THR A 606 19.27 -2.69 11.69
CA THR A 606 20.59 -2.97 11.08
C THR A 606 21.00 -4.44 11.16
N GLY A 607 20.26 -5.27 11.91
CA GLY A 607 20.66 -6.65 12.24
C GLY A 607 20.04 -7.74 11.39
N GLN A 608 18.92 -7.46 10.68
CA GLN A 608 18.20 -8.46 9.91
C GLN A 608 17.49 -7.87 8.68
N TRP A 609 17.43 -8.65 7.60
CA TRP A 609 16.75 -8.27 6.38
C TRP A 609 15.63 -9.25 6.02
N LEU A 610 14.50 -8.70 5.53
CA LEU A 610 13.43 -9.49 4.91
C LEU A 610 13.84 -9.80 3.48
N LEU A 611 14.12 -11.07 3.18
CA LEU A 611 14.52 -11.50 1.85
C LEU A 611 13.30 -11.64 0.92
N GLY A 612 13.54 -11.43 -0.35
CA GLY A 612 12.58 -11.71 -1.40
C GLY A 612 12.46 -13.21 -1.68
N MET A 613 11.35 -13.58 -2.29
CA MET A 613 11.03 -14.97 -2.63
C MET A 613 12.12 -15.56 -3.57
N PRO A 614 12.57 -16.81 -3.33
CA PRO A 614 13.47 -17.52 -4.23
C PRO A 614 12.81 -17.80 -5.56
N ARG A 615 13.56 -18.40 -6.52
CA ARG A 615 12.96 -18.87 -7.77
C ARG A 615 11.77 -19.76 -7.49
N THR A 616 10.62 -19.37 -8.02
CA THR A 616 9.34 -20.07 -7.81
C THR A 616 8.67 -20.27 -9.16
N ALA A 617 8.31 -21.52 -9.46
CA ALA A 617 7.57 -21.88 -10.67
C ALA A 617 6.09 -22.10 -10.32
N GLU A 618 5.18 -21.55 -11.12
CA GLU A 618 3.73 -21.66 -10.96
C GLU A 618 3.07 -22.13 -12.25
N LEU A 619 2.13 -23.06 -12.13
CA LEU A 619 1.20 -23.45 -13.19
C LEU A 619 -0.20 -23.02 -12.79
N SER A 620 -0.92 -22.35 -13.71
CA SER A 620 -2.32 -21.99 -13.52
C SER A 620 -3.18 -22.39 -14.71
N VAL A 621 -4.44 -22.73 -14.41
CA VAL A 621 -5.48 -22.97 -15.40
C VAL A 621 -6.67 -22.10 -15.04
N ASN A 622 -7.09 -21.27 -15.99
CA ASN A 622 -8.25 -20.40 -15.89
C ASN A 622 -9.27 -20.81 -16.95
N VAL A 623 -10.54 -20.90 -16.55
CA VAL A 623 -11.65 -21.29 -17.42
C VAL A 623 -12.82 -20.32 -17.26
N LYS A 624 -13.36 -19.85 -18.39
CA LYS A 624 -14.60 -19.06 -18.50
C LYS A 624 -15.75 -19.96 -18.96
N PHE A 625 -16.94 -19.82 -18.38
CA PHE A 625 -18.06 -20.67 -18.70
C PHE A 625 -19.43 -20.01 -18.54
#